data_099402eb2bbb4b9ff526453b4270bb2b
#
_entry.id   099402eb2bbb4b9ff526453b4270bb2b
#
_cell.length_a   1.000
_cell.length_b   1.000
_cell.length_c   1.000
_cell.angle_alpha   90.00
_cell.angle_beta   90.00
_cell.angle_gamma   90.00
#
_symmetry.space_group_name_H-M   'P 1'
#
loop_
_entity.id
_entity.type
_entity.pdbx_description
1 polymer ?
#
loop_
_entity_poly.entity_id
_entity_poly.type
_entity_poly.pdbx_seq_one_letter_code
_entity_poly.pdbx_strand_id
1 'polypeptide(L)'
;MDFYSSEISKLIEELSQLPGIGAKTAQRLAFHIINMPKEQAKSLSDAIIDAKEHVRYCKCCYTLTDDELCPICKDAARDHKTIMVVENTRDLVAYEKTGKYEGVYHVLGGAISPMLGIGPADIRLKELMAVSYTHLRAH
;
A
#
# COMPACT_ATOMS: atom_id res chain seq x y z
N MET A 1 -5.43 -28.30 -22.25
CA MET A 1 -4.10 -28.42 -22.88
C MET A 1 -3.46 -27.05 -22.96
N ASP A 2 -2.21 -26.99 -22.64
CA ASP A 2 -1.46 -25.73 -22.64
C ASP A 2 -0.61 -25.64 -23.91
N PHE A 3 -0.91 -24.66 -24.76
CA PHE A 3 -0.22 -24.46 -26.03
C PHE A 3 1.00 -23.55 -25.93
N TYR A 4 1.20 -22.92 -24.79
CA TYR A 4 2.35 -22.06 -24.54
C TYR A 4 3.47 -22.86 -23.88
N SER A 5 4.70 -22.32 -23.93
CA SER A 5 5.78 -22.90 -23.14
C SER A 5 5.45 -22.81 -21.66
N SER A 6 6.05 -23.68 -20.85
CA SER A 6 5.79 -23.65 -19.40
C SER A 6 6.20 -22.33 -18.74
N GLU A 7 7.24 -21.69 -19.25
CA GLU A 7 7.65 -20.38 -18.70
C GLU A 7 6.65 -19.26 -19.03
N ILE A 8 6.11 -19.27 -20.25
CA ILE A 8 5.10 -18.31 -20.65
C ILE A 8 3.82 -18.53 -19.84
N SER A 9 3.40 -19.79 -19.70
CA SER A 9 2.18 -20.13 -18.94
C SER A 9 2.29 -19.73 -17.49
N LYS A 10 3.46 -19.92 -16.88
CA LYS A 10 3.70 -19.53 -15.50
C LYS A 10 3.62 -18.01 -15.33
N LEU A 11 4.18 -17.26 -16.26
CA LEU A 11 4.10 -15.79 -16.21
C LEU A 11 2.66 -15.31 -16.34
N ILE A 12 1.89 -15.89 -17.28
CA ILE A 12 0.47 -15.56 -17.45
C ILE A 12 -0.31 -15.86 -16.17
N GLU A 13 -0.07 -17.02 -15.58
CA GLU A 13 -0.75 -17.43 -14.34
C GLU A 13 -0.47 -16.46 -13.20
N GLU A 14 0.79 -16.08 -13.00
CA GLU A 14 1.15 -15.14 -11.94
C GLU A 14 0.50 -13.77 -12.15
N LEU A 15 0.51 -13.25 -13.39
CA LEU A 15 -0.11 -11.97 -13.70
C LEU A 15 -1.62 -12.01 -13.50
N SER A 16 -2.27 -13.14 -13.81
CA SER A 16 -3.72 -13.28 -13.67
C SER A 16 -4.20 -13.30 -12.22
N GLN A 17 -3.31 -13.52 -11.27
CA GLN A 17 -3.64 -13.48 -9.84
C GLN A 17 -3.78 -12.05 -9.32
N LEU A 18 -3.28 -11.05 -10.05
CA LEU A 18 -3.39 -9.66 -9.64
C LEU A 18 -4.84 -9.16 -9.80
N PRO A 19 -5.35 -8.38 -8.84
CA PRO A 19 -6.72 -7.87 -8.92
C PRO A 19 -6.95 -7.05 -10.19
N GLY A 20 -8.07 -7.30 -10.85
CA GLY A 20 -8.43 -6.58 -12.06
C GLY A 20 -7.80 -7.10 -13.33
N ILE A 21 -6.94 -8.11 -13.23
CA ILE A 21 -6.28 -8.70 -14.41
C ILE A 21 -6.90 -10.06 -14.71
N GLY A 22 -7.71 -10.09 -15.78
CA GLY A 22 -8.29 -11.35 -16.26
C GLY A 22 -7.34 -12.09 -17.19
N ALA A 23 -7.76 -13.26 -17.67
CA ALA A 23 -6.93 -14.13 -18.48
C ALA A 23 -6.38 -13.46 -19.75
N LYS A 24 -7.21 -12.73 -20.48
CA LYS A 24 -6.79 -12.07 -21.71
C LYS A 24 -5.79 -10.97 -21.46
N THR A 25 -6.01 -10.16 -20.43
CA THR A 25 -5.10 -9.08 -20.06
C THR A 25 -3.77 -9.66 -19.60
N ALA A 26 -3.79 -10.73 -18.80
CA ALA A 26 -2.57 -11.41 -18.37
C ALA A 26 -1.75 -11.90 -19.55
N GLN A 27 -2.38 -12.47 -20.57
CA GLN A 27 -1.71 -12.91 -21.79
C GLN A 27 -1.05 -11.75 -22.53
N ARG A 28 -1.77 -10.65 -22.67
CA ARG A 28 -1.24 -9.45 -23.33
C ARG A 28 -0.05 -8.87 -22.59
N LEU A 29 -0.13 -8.80 -21.27
CA LEU A 29 0.97 -8.31 -20.43
C LEU A 29 2.18 -9.24 -20.50
N ALA A 30 1.95 -10.55 -20.45
CA ALA A 30 3.04 -11.52 -20.53
C ALA A 30 3.81 -11.39 -21.85
N PHE A 31 3.11 -11.29 -22.96
CA PHE A 31 3.77 -11.12 -24.26
C PHE A 31 4.48 -9.78 -24.38
N HIS A 32 3.93 -8.73 -23.79
CA HIS A 32 4.61 -7.46 -23.73
C HIS A 32 5.93 -7.55 -22.97
N ILE A 33 5.90 -8.21 -21.82
CA ILE A 33 7.10 -8.40 -20.99
C ILE A 33 8.16 -9.21 -21.72
N ILE A 34 7.75 -10.28 -22.42
CA ILE A 34 8.68 -11.12 -23.18
C ILE A 34 9.35 -10.35 -24.30
N ASN A 35 8.63 -9.42 -24.93
CA ASN A 35 9.13 -8.64 -26.05
C ASN A 35 9.91 -7.39 -25.64
N MET A 36 9.87 -7.00 -24.36
CA MET A 36 10.65 -5.84 -23.93
C MET A 36 12.13 -6.19 -23.74
N PRO A 37 13.03 -5.19 -23.74
CA PRO A 37 14.43 -5.44 -23.45
C PRO A 37 14.62 -6.10 -22.09
N LYS A 38 15.61 -6.96 -21.96
CA LYS A 38 15.89 -7.72 -20.73
C LYS A 38 16.11 -6.77 -19.55
N GLU A 39 16.79 -5.66 -19.75
CA GLU A 39 17.04 -4.66 -18.71
C GLU A 39 15.75 -4.06 -18.18
N GLN A 40 14.77 -3.86 -19.04
CA GLN A 40 13.48 -3.33 -18.64
C GLN A 40 12.68 -4.36 -17.84
N ALA A 41 12.70 -5.61 -18.28
CA ALA A 41 12.04 -6.70 -17.54
C ALA A 41 12.68 -6.89 -16.17
N LYS A 42 14.01 -6.81 -16.09
CA LYS A 42 14.74 -6.90 -14.83
C LYS A 42 14.38 -5.73 -13.91
N SER A 43 14.29 -4.52 -14.45
CA SER A 43 13.90 -3.34 -13.67
C SER A 43 12.52 -3.51 -13.05
N LEU A 44 11.55 -4.03 -13.81
CA LEU A 44 10.21 -4.30 -13.29
C LEU A 44 10.23 -5.35 -12.19
N SER A 45 10.93 -6.44 -12.42
CA SER A 45 11.06 -7.52 -11.44
C SER A 45 11.72 -7.04 -10.15
N ASP A 46 12.83 -6.31 -10.28
CA ASP A 46 13.56 -5.77 -9.12
C ASP A 46 12.71 -4.77 -8.34
N ALA A 47 11.94 -3.92 -9.03
CA ALA A 47 11.06 -2.96 -8.39
C ALA A 47 10.00 -3.63 -7.52
N ILE A 48 9.43 -4.74 -8.02
CA ILE A 48 8.43 -5.51 -7.27
C ILE A 48 9.06 -6.08 -5.99
N ILE A 49 10.21 -6.72 -6.11
CA ILE A 49 10.87 -7.35 -4.96
C ILE A 49 11.39 -6.30 -3.98
N ASP A 50 12.00 -5.23 -4.47
CA ASP A 50 12.51 -4.15 -3.62
C ASP A 50 11.39 -3.50 -2.82
N ALA A 51 10.25 -3.25 -3.45
CA ALA A 51 9.08 -2.71 -2.74
C ALA A 51 8.63 -3.64 -1.62
N LYS A 52 8.57 -4.96 -1.90
CA LYS A 52 8.17 -5.94 -0.90
C LYS A 52 9.15 -6.02 0.27
N GLU A 53 10.43 -5.86 0.00
CA GLU A 53 11.47 -6.00 1.03
C GLU A 53 11.69 -4.72 1.84
N HIS A 54 11.53 -3.54 1.23
CA HIS A 54 11.93 -2.26 1.86
C HIS A 54 10.77 -1.41 2.33
N VAL A 55 9.59 -1.53 1.70
CA VAL A 55 8.42 -0.77 2.17
C VAL A 55 7.89 -1.39 3.46
N ARG A 56 7.66 -0.54 4.45
CA ARG A 56 7.16 -0.95 5.75
C ARG A 56 6.16 0.08 6.27
N TYR A 57 5.58 -0.21 7.42
CA TYR A 57 4.65 0.72 8.05
C TYR A 57 5.37 1.72 8.91
N CYS A 58 4.97 3.00 8.81
CA CYS A 58 5.43 4.02 9.74
C CYS A 58 5.09 3.59 11.17
N LYS A 59 6.04 3.67 12.07
CA LYS A 59 5.82 3.26 13.47
C LYS A 59 4.79 4.13 14.18
N CYS A 60 4.58 5.35 13.71
CA CYS A 60 3.66 6.28 14.36
C CYS A 60 2.27 6.24 13.74
N CYS A 61 2.14 6.44 12.43
CA CYS A 61 0.84 6.57 11.77
C CYS A 61 0.41 5.35 10.96
N TYR A 62 1.31 4.39 10.76
CA TYR A 62 1.06 3.14 10.03
C TYR A 62 0.81 3.30 8.53
N THR A 63 1.17 4.45 7.95
CA THR A 63 1.21 4.57 6.50
C THR A 63 2.38 3.76 5.93
N LEU A 64 2.30 3.38 4.67
CA LEU A 64 3.41 2.72 3.99
C LEU A 64 4.53 3.73 3.75
N THR A 65 5.77 3.35 4.07
CA THR A 65 6.94 4.21 3.95
C THR A 65 8.19 3.36 3.78
N ASP A 66 9.28 3.98 3.37
CA ASP A 66 10.57 3.30 3.25
C ASP A 66 11.37 3.32 4.54
N ASP A 67 11.08 4.28 5.42
CA ASP A 67 11.81 4.49 6.66
C ASP A 67 11.01 4.06 7.88
N GLU A 68 11.62 4.17 9.05
CA GLU A 68 10.96 3.89 10.32
C GLU A 68 9.79 4.82 10.56
N LEU A 69 9.94 6.11 10.22
CA LEU A 69 8.88 7.13 10.27
C LEU A 69 8.69 7.74 8.90
N CYS A 70 7.43 7.99 8.53
CA CYS A 70 7.13 8.65 7.26
C CYS A 70 7.52 10.14 7.31
N PRO A 71 7.64 10.79 6.15
CA PRO A 71 8.01 12.21 6.10
C PRO A 71 7.08 13.12 6.89
N ILE A 72 5.80 12.78 6.97
CA ILE A 72 4.82 13.58 7.72
C ILE A 72 5.06 13.48 9.21
N CYS A 73 5.27 12.28 9.73
CA CYS A 73 5.55 12.09 11.16
C CYS A 73 6.89 12.67 11.59
N LYS A 74 7.86 12.76 10.66
CA LYS A 74 9.15 13.37 10.92
C LYS A 74 9.11 14.90 10.92
N ASP A 75 8.10 15.48 10.27
CA ASP A 75 8.03 16.92 10.03
C ASP A 75 7.64 17.66 11.32
N ALA A 76 8.57 18.39 11.90
CA ALA A 76 8.35 19.15 13.12
C ALA A 76 7.39 20.33 12.91
N ALA A 77 7.18 20.75 11.67
CA ALA A 77 6.25 21.84 11.35
C ALA A 77 4.78 21.39 11.38
N ARG A 78 4.52 20.09 11.42
CA ARG A 78 3.16 19.56 11.49
C ARG A 78 2.57 19.70 12.88
N ASP A 79 1.24 19.84 12.93
CA ASP A 79 0.52 19.81 14.21
C ASP A 79 0.34 18.35 14.65
N HIS A 80 1.22 17.87 15.51
CA HIS A 80 1.20 16.50 15.99
C HIS A 80 0.08 16.21 17.00
N LYS A 81 -0.68 17.23 17.37
CA LYS A 81 -1.83 17.07 18.28
C LYS A 81 -3.14 16.86 17.55
N THR A 82 -3.15 17.03 16.23
CA THR A 82 -4.34 16.83 15.40
C THR A 82 -4.11 15.62 14.51
N ILE A 83 -4.96 14.62 14.64
CA ILE A 83 -4.83 13.36 13.94
C ILE A 83 -6.05 13.13 13.05
N MET A 84 -5.81 12.94 11.75
CA MET A 84 -6.85 12.52 10.83
C MET A 84 -6.77 11.01 10.65
N VAL A 85 -7.87 10.32 10.97
CA VAL A 85 -7.94 8.87 10.79
C VAL A 85 -8.39 8.58 9.37
N VAL A 86 -7.60 7.80 8.65
CA VAL A 86 -7.91 7.41 7.28
C VAL A 86 -7.86 5.89 7.14
N GLU A 87 -8.54 5.39 6.11
CA GLU A 87 -8.65 3.95 5.89
C GLU A 87 -7.34 3.34 5.40
N ASN A 88 -6.67 4.01 4.46
CA ASN A 88 -5.45 3.48 3.83
C ASN A 88 -4.51 4.61 3.39
N THR A 89 -3.32 4.21 2.91
CA THR A 89 -2.30 5.15 2.46
C THR A 89 -2.77 6.00 1.27
N ARG A 90 -3.61 5.46 0.38
CA ARG A 90 -4.12 6.20 -0.77
C ARG A 90 -5.00 7.37 -0.33
N ASP A 91 -5.80 7.19 0.70
CA ASP A 91 -6.61 8.26 1.27
C ASP A 91 -5.73 9.34 1.87
N LEU A 92 -4.69 8.94 2.61
CA LEU A 92 -3.72 9.89 3.14
C LEU A 92 -3.11 10.75 2.04
N VAL A 93 -2.65 10.13 0.97
CA VAL A 93 -2.04 10.83 -0.16
C VAL A 93 -3.04 11.78 -0.81
N ALA A 94 -4.30 11.40 -0.92
CA ALA A 94 -5.33 12.25 -1.49
C ALA A 94 -5.51 13.54 -0.68
N TYR A 95 -5.54 13.44 0.65
CA TYR A 95 -5.61 14.62 1.50
C TYR A 95 -4.35 15.47 1.44
N GLU A 96 -3.17 14.85 1.38
CA GLU A 96 -1.91 15.58 1.27
C GLU A 96 -1.83 16.37 -0.03
N LYS A 97 -2.39 15.85 -1.11
CA LYS A 97 -2.39 16.56 -2.40
C LYS A 97 -3.18 17.87 -2.35
N THR A 98 -4.10 18.02 -1.40
CA THR A 98 -4.83 19.29 -1.26
C THR A 98 -3.94 20.41 -0.72
N GLY A 99 -2.87 20.07 0.00
CA GLY A 99 -1.99 21.06 0.63
C GLY A 99 -2.59 21.84 1.77
N LYS A 100 -3.79 21.46 2.24
CA LYS A 100 -4.54 22.24 3.23
C LYS A 100 -4.49 21.64 4.63
N TYR A 101 -4.13 20.37 4.77
CA TYR A 101 -4.08 19.74 6.08
C TYR A 101 -2.69 19.85 6.69
N GLU A 102 -2.61 20.29 7.93
CA GLU A 102 -1.35 20.52 8.62
C GLU A 102 -1.08 19.58 9.78
N GLY A 103 -2.02 18.69 10.08
CA GLY A 103 -1.88 17.70 11.14
C GLY A 103 -1.19 16.44 10.69
N VAL A 104 -1.30 15.40 11.51
CA VAL A 104 -0.75 14.07 11.20
C VAL A 104 -1.90 13.09 10.98
N TYR A 105 -1.59 11.85 10.70
CA TYR A 105 -2.57 10.85 10.31
C TYR A 105 -2.49 9.61 11.18
N HIS A 106 -3.53 8.80 11.11
CA HIS A 106 -3.49 7.42 11.55
C HIS A 106 -4.17 6.56 10.49
N VAL A 107 -3.44 5.58 9.97
CA VAL A 107 -3.91 4.70 8.90
C VAL A 107 -4.41 3.40 9.50
N LEU A 108 -5.71 3.14 9.36
CA LEU A 108 -6.34 1.95 9.93
C LEU A 108 -6.00 0.66 9.19
N GLY A 109 -5.81 0.75 7.87
CA GLY A 109 -5.58 -0.41 7.02
C GLY A 109 -6.85 -1.01 6.45
N GLY A 110 -7.99 -0.38 6.68
CA GLY A 110 -9.29 -0.81 6.18
C GLY A 110 -10.43 -0.25 6.99
N ALA A 111 -11.64 -0.64 6.65
CA ALA A 111 -12.84 -0.30 7.39
C ALA A 111 -13.43 -1.57 8.03
N ILE A 112 -14.15 -1.42 9.13
CA ILE A 112 -14.82 -2.55 9.76
C ILE A 112 -15.89 -3.07 8.79
N SER A 113 -15.85 -4.37 8.49
CA SER A 113 -16.82 -5.02 7.62
C SER A 113 -17.14 -6.41 8.16
N PRO A 114 -18.23 -6.57 8.91
CA PRO A 114 -18.62 -7.88 9.42
C PRO A 114 -18.85 -8.91 8.31
N MET A 115 -19.34 -8.49 7.15
CA MET A 115 -19.57 -9.37 6.01
C MET A 115 -18.30 -9.95 5.43
N LEU A 116 -17.19 -9.20 5.50
CA LEU A 116 -15.88 -9.65 5.03
C LEU A 116 -15.01 -10.19 6.16
N GLY A 117 -15.53 -10.26 7.38
CA GLY A 117 -14.78 -10.74 8.53
C GLY A 117 -13.71 -9.76 9.01
N ILE A 118 -13.82 -8.49 8.66
CA ILE A 118 -12.85 -7.47 9.07
C ILE A 118 -13.34 -6.80 10.35
N GLY A 119 -12.64 -7.03 11.44
CA GLY A 119 -12.94 -6.44 12.74
C GLY A 119 -11.93 -5.39 13.16
N PRO A 120 -12.10 -4.80 14.35
CA PRO A 120 -11.20 -3.74 14.85
C PRO A 120 -9.73 -4.11 14.89
N ALA A 121 -9.39 -5.36 15.22
CA ALA A 121 -8.00 -5.80 15.28
C ALA A 121 -7.33 -5.81 13.91
N ASP A 122 -8.10 -6.02 12.84
CA ASP A 122 -7.59 -6.08 11.49
C ASP A 122 -7.27 -4.69 10.92
N ILE A 123 -7.79 -3.63 11.53
CA ILE A 123 -7.67 -2.26 11.01
C ILE A 123 -7.00 -1.31 12.01
N ARG A 124 -6.23 -1.82 12.94
CA ARG A 124 -5.41 -1.02 13.87
C ARG A 124 -6.15 -0.01 14.74
N LEU A 125 -7.38 -0.32 15.14
CA LEU A 125 -8.12 0.55 16.07
C LEU A 125 -7.47 0.60 17.45
N LYS A 126 -6.88 -0.51 17.90
CA LYS A 126 -6.17 -0.57 19.17
C LYS A 126 -4.99 0.40 19.17
N GLU A 127 -4.24 0.43 18.08
CA GLU A 127 -3.10 1.32 17.89
C GLU A 127 -3.55 2.79 17.85
N LEU A 128 -4.70 3.07 17.23
CA LEU A 128 -5.27 4.41 17.22
C LEU A 128 -5.62 4.88 18.62
N MET A 129 -6.22 4.01 19.43
CA MET A 129 -6.57 4.35 20.81
C MET A 129 -5.33 4.70 21.62
N ALA A 130 -4.26 3.95 21.46
CA ALA A 130 -2.98 4.23 22.12
C ALA A 130 -2.40 5.60 21.70
N VAL A 131 -2.45 5.90 20.41
CA VAL A 131 -1.95 7.18 19.87
C VAL A 131 -2.83 8.33 20.33
N SER A 132 -4.15 8.18 20.29
CA SER A 132 -5.08 9.21 20.74
C SER A 132 -4.90 9.56 22.22
N TYR A 133 -4.67 8.55 23.02
CA TYR A 133 -4.39 8.74 24.45
C TYR A 133 -3.11 9.54 24.66
N THR A 134 -2.09 9.28 23.85
CA THR A 134 -0.79 9.95 23.94
C THR A 134 -0.82 11.37 23.40
N HIS A 135 -1.55 11.61 22.29
CA HIS A 135 -1.53 12.88 21.55
C HIS A 135 -2.74 13.78 21.82
N LEU A 136 -3.70 13.35 22.61
CA LEU A 136 -4.83 14.16 23.10
C LEU A 136 -5.93 14.50 22.09
N ARG A 137 -5.75 14.36 20.79
CA ARG A 137 -6.78 14.70 19.80
C ARG A 137 -6.79 13.74 18.62
N ALA A 138 -8.00 13.29 18.23
CA ALA A 138 -8.22 12.52 17.01
C ALA A 138 -9.44 13.10 16.27
N HIS A 139 -9.36 13.19 14.96
CA HIS A 139 -10.41 13.69 14.10
C HIS A 139 -10.78 12.69 13.04
#